data_caeb8bd444532e9073e14b108e0b0997
#
_entry.id   caeb8bd444532e9073e14b108e0b0997
#
_cell.length_a   1.000
_cell.length_b   1.000
_cell.length_c   1.000
_cell.angle_alpha   90.00
_cell.angle_beta   90.00
_cell.angle_gamma   90.00
#
_symmetry.space_group_name_H-M   'P 1'
#
loop_
_entity.id
_entity.type
_entity.pdbx_description
1 polymer ?
#
loop_
_entity_poly.entity_id
_entity_poly.type
_entity_poly.pdbx_seq_one_letter_code
_entity_poly.pdbx_strand_id
1 'polypeptide(L)'
;MDDLYVRLAKHLESLTMGYPYTDELLDLLQEMFSPTEAQVALAIPNDLEPLQVVSLNTIAVGSDLPLPEVTRALDSMAGRNMLYTAPTADGASGYALLQVGYGLPQAFFWKGKLDDTTKRMAKLVLKYFTVPTTQKIYGGVRTKSFKYSPANRSIEIPMQGVMPNEQIGPIVDAATKIAVAHCPCRMSAKILGRTDCPHSLEVCVKYDEMAEFVIDRGLAREISKDEAHQIMADSEKEGLVHMVDNAQGQIKHTCNCCGDYCWNVGIIRRRKIPRDQLMAVYFIRETELEECIGCGACAEICP
;
A
#
# COMPACT_ATOMS: atom_id res chain seq x y z
N MET A 1 15.80 19.68 18.06
CA MET A 1 15.40 18.37 17.46
C MET A 1 13.94 18.37 17.00
N ASP A 2 13.06 19.05 17.70
CA ASP A 2 11.61 19.09 17.35
C ASP A 2 11.30 19.72 16.00
N ASP A 3 12.06 20.75 15.58
CA ASP A 3 11.80 21.43 14.31
C ASP A 3 12.09 20.54 13.07
N LEU A 4 13.10 19.68 13.09
CA LEU A 4 13.49 18.84 11.94
C LEU A 4 12.38 17.81 11.60
N TYR A 5 11.89 17.07 12.60
CA TYR A 5 10.84 16.06 12.37
C TYR A 5 9.47 16.70 12.11
N VAL A 6 9.22 17.89 12.64
CA VAL A 6 8.03 18.69 12.30
C VAL A 6 8.09 19.11 10.82
N ARG A 7 9.24 19.56 10.34
CA ARG A 7 9.46 19.87 8.91
C ARG A 7 9.28 18.64 8.05
N LEU A 8 9.87 17.49 8.44
CA LEU A 8 9.71 16.24 7.71
C LEU A 8 8.24 15.78 7.67
N ALA A 9 7.52 15.86 8.78
CA ALA A 9 6.10 15.51 8.84
C ALA A 9 5.25 16.38 7.89
N LYS A 10 5.49 17.70 7.85
CA LYS A 10 4.82 18.62 6.92
C LYS A 10 5.20 18.36 5.46
N HIS A 11 6.46 18.00 5.21
CA HIS A 11 6.93 17.61 3.89
C HIS A 11 6.24 16.34 3.40
N LEU A 12 6.09 15.32 4.26
CA LEU A 12 5.36 14.10 3.96
C LEU A 12 3.85 14.33 3.83
N GLU A 13 3.28 15.29 4.57
CA GLU A 13 1.86 15.66 4.44
C GLU A 13 1.54 16.25 3.06
N SER A 14 2.49 16.95 2.44
CA SER A 14 2.31 17.61 1.14
C SER A 14 2.51 16.69 -0.08
N LEU A 15 2.90 15.42 0.13
CA LEU A 15 2.94 14.43 -0.95
C LEU A 15 1.55 14.23 -1.57
N THR A 16 1.48 13.81 -2.82
CA THR A 16 0.21 13.54 -3.54
C THR A 16 -0.69 12.56 -2.76
N MET A 17 -0.08 11.53 -2.15
CA MET A 17 -0.71 10.63 -1.19
C MET A 17 0.02 10.76 0.15
N GLY A 18 -0.17 11.90 0.80
CA GLY A 18 0.61 12.31 1.95
C GLY A 18 0.14 11.72 3.29
N TYR A 19 0.93 12.00 4.31
CA TYR A 19 0.72 11.57 5.69
C TYR A 19 0.24 12.76 6.51
N PRO A 20 -1.06 12.86 6.88
CA PRO A 20 -1.57 13.95 7.69
C PRO A 20 -0.75 14.17 8.96
N TYR A 21 -0.38 15.41 9.21
CA TYR A 21 0.38 15.80 10.40
C TYR A 21 -0.40 15.49 11.69
N THR A 22 0.23 14.74 12.59
CA THR A 22 -0.23 14.47 13.96
C THR A 22 0.98 14.20 14.85
N ASP A 23 0.81 14.24 16.16
CA ASP A 23 1.88 13.92 17.11
C ASP A 23 2.33 12.45 16.97
N GLU A 24 1.39 11.54 16.65
CA GLU A 24 1.71 10.13 16.41
C GLU A 24 2.55 9.93 15.14
N LEU A 25 2.44 10.82 14.14
CA LEU A 25 3.34 10.82 12.99
C LEU A 25 4.76 11.19 13.44
N LEU A 26 4.92 12.16 14.33
CA LEU A 26 6.24 12.53 14.86
C LEU A 26 6.90 11.35 15.59
N ASP A 27 6.15 10.64 16.45
CA ASP A 27 6.63 9.42 17.12
C ASP A 27 7.13 8.38 16.10
N LEU A 28 6.36 8.18 15.02
CA LEU A 28 6.68 7.25 13.95
C LEU A 28 7.96 7.67 13.21
N LEU A 29 8.08 8.95 12.84
CA LEU A 29 9.23 9.46 12.12
C LEU A 29 10.52 9.44 12.95
N GLN A 30 10.44 9.72 14.23
CA GLN A 30 11.58 9.65 15.15
C GLN A 30 12.10 8.21 15.34
N GLU A 31 11.22 7.22 15.33
CA GLU A 31 11.64 5.81 15.33
C GLU A 31 12.26 5.37 13.99
N MET A 32 11.78 5.94 12.87
CA MET A 32 12.17 5.53 11.53
C MET A 32 13.44 6.19 11.03
N PHE A 33 13.62 7.48 11.28
CA PHE A 33 14.67 8.31 10.67
C PHE A 33 15.66 8.80 11.73
N SER A 34 16.95 8.61 11.50
CA SER A 34 17.96 9.41 12.19
C SER A 34 17.90 10.88 11.74
N PRO A 35 18.50 11.83 12.49
CA PRO A 35 18.48 13.24 12.09
C PRO A 35 19.06 13.48 10.68
N THR A 36 20.15 12.81 10.32
CA THR A 36 20.77 12.92 8.99
C THR A 36 19.83 12.37 7.91
N GLU A 37 19.20 11.23 8.15
CA GLU A 37 18.23 10.65 7.22
C GLU A 37 16.98 11.53 7.05
N ALA A 38 16.51 12.12 8.12
CA ALA A 38 15.39 13.08 8.07
C ALA A 38 15.74 14.33 7.23
N GLN A 39 16.97 14.83 7.34
CA GLN A 39 17.47 15.95 6.51
C GLN A 39 17.57 15.53 5.04
N VAL A 40 18.08 14.35 4.73
CA VAL A 40 18.16 13.84 3.36
C VAL A 40 16.76 13.57 2.79
N ALA A 41 15.84 13.04 3.59
CA ALA A 41 14.45 12.81 3.17
C ALA A 41 13.72 14.11 2.81
N LEU A 42 14.00 15.22 3.53
CA LEU A 42 13.50 16.56 3.22
C LEU A 42 13.99 17.09 1.86
N ALA A 43 15.15 16.63 1.38
CA ALA A 43 15.72 17.03 0.08
C ALA A 43 15.15 16.23 -1.10
N ILE A 44 14.37 15.18 -0.86
CA ILE A 44 13.67 14.46 -1.92
C ILE A 44 12.40 15.26 -2.24
N PRO A 45 12.17 15.69 -3.50
CA PRO A 45 10.99 16.48 -3.86
C PRO A 45 9.67 15.81 -3.48
N ASN A 46 8.69 16.60 -3.07
CA ASN A 46 7.38 16.15 -2.61
C ASN A 46 6.23 16.40 -3.62
N ASP A 47 6.54 16.97 -4.74
CA ASP A 47 5.64 17.25 -5.86
C ASP A 47 5.71 16.18 -6.97
N LEU A 48 6.41 15.08 -6.70
CA LEU A 48 6.55 13.96 -7.63
C LEU A 48 5.32 13.07 -7.64
N GLU A 49 5.05 12.47 -8.80
CA GLU A 49 4.09 11.37 -8.89
C GLU A 49 4.55 10.18 -8.02
N PRO A 50 3.61 9.37 -7.50
CA PRO A 50 3.98 8.19 -6.73
C PRO A 50 4.93 7.27 -7.51
N LEU A 51 6.03 6.87 -6.85
CA LEU A 51 7.11 6.04 -7.40
C LEU A 51 7.99 6.70 -8.48
N GLN A 52 7.80 7.96 -8.78
CA GLN A 52 8.72 8.72 -9.61
C GLN A 52 10.01 8.99 -8.84
N VAL A 53 11.16 8.55 -9.39
CA VAL A 53 12.47 8.68 -8.74
C VAL A 53 13.24 9.90 -9.20
N VAL A 54 14.09 10.42 -8.32
CA VAL A 54 15.09 11.45 -8.63
C VAL A 54 16.50 10.95 -8.35
N SER A 55 17.50 11.55 -9.00
CA SER A 55 18.91 11.14 -8.88
C SER A 55 19.51 11.52 -7.52
N LEU A 56 20.56 10.78 -7.12
CA LEU A 56 21.41 11.12 -5.98
C LEU A 56 21.87 12.59 -6.02
N ASN A 57 22.29 13.09 -7.21
CA ASN A 57 22.77 14.46 -7.35
C ASN A 57 21.69 15.50 -7.05
N THR A 58 20.47 15.26 -7.49
CA THR A 58 19.32 16.14 -7.19
C THR A 58 19.11 16.26 -5.68
N ILE A 59 19.17 15.13 -4.97
CA ILE A 59 18.96 15.07 -3.51
C ILE A 59 20.16 15.74 -2.79
N ALA A 60 21.38 15.49 -3.24
CA ALA A 60 22.58 16.07 -2.63
C ALA A 60 22.57 17.59 -2.69
N VAL A 61 22.18 18.18 -3.82
CA VAL A 61 22.05 19.64 -3.97
C VAL A 61 20.99 20.21 -3.01
N GLY A 62 19.89 19.52 -2.78
CA GLY A 62 18.81 19.98 -1.90
C GLY A 62 19.06 19.75 -0.40
N SER A 63 20.04 18.92 -0.03
CA SER A 63 20.23 18.50 1.38
C SER A 63 21.18 19.38 2.19
N ASP A 64 22.01 20.20 1.53
CA ASP A 64 23.13 20.97 2.13
C ASP A 64 24.14 20.06 2.89
N LEU A 65 24.20 18.77 2.57
CA LEU A 65 25.11 17.79 3.17
C LEU A 65 26.17 17.31 2.18
N PRO A 66 27.36 16.91 2.66
CA PRO A 66 28.38 16.29 1.82
C PRO A 66 27.85 15.04 1.09
N LEU A 67 28.16 14.90 -0.20
CA LEU A 67 27.70 13.78 -1.03
C LEU A 67 27.89 12.40 -0.36
N PRO A 68 29.04 12.09 0.31
CA PRO A 68 29.20 10.80 0.99
C PRO A 68 28.23 10.58 2.15
N GLU A 69 27.76 11.64 2.81
CA GLU A 69 26.75 11.53 3.88
C GLU A 69 25.36 11.28 3.30
N VAL A 70 25.02 11.99 2.23
CA VAL A 70 23.76 11.78 1.50
C VAL A 70 23.69 10.33 1.00
N THR A 71 24.76 9.84 0.38
CA THR A 71 24.85 8.47 -0.13
C THR A 71 24.60 7.46 0.99
N ARG A 72 25.32 7.58 2.12
CA ARG A 72 25.14 6.67 3.26
C ARG A 72 23.71 6.71 3.83
N ALA A 73 23.13 7.89 3.92
CA ALA A 73 21.75 8.03 4.42
C ALA A 73 20.74 7.38 3.46
N LEU A 74 20.88 7.60 2.14
CA LEU A 74 20.04 6.96 1.13
C LEU A 74 20.18 5.45 1.13
N ASP A 75 21.41 4.92 1.21
CA ASP A 75 21.67 3.47 1.28
C ASP A 75 21.06 2.86 2.54
N SER A 76 21.19 3.55 3.69
CA SER A 76 20.61 3.12 4.96
C SER A 76 19.07 3.08 4.88
N MET A 77 18.44 4.16 4.41
CA MET A 77 16.99 4.24 4.25
C MET A 77 16.48 3.22 3.23
N ALA A 78 17.15 3.09 2.10
CA ALA A 78 16.83 2.11 1.08
C ALA A 78 16.97 0.68 1.61
N GLY A 79 18.05 0.35 2.33
CA GLY A 79 18.27 -0.96 2.96
C GLY A 79 17.22 -1.33 4.00
N ARG A 80 16.57 -0.34 4.62
CA ARG A 80 15.46 -0.52 5.57
C ARG A 80 14.07 -0.40 4.92
N ASN A 81 14.00 -0.31 3.60
CA ASN A 81 12.76 -0.18 2.80
C ASN A 81 11.94 1.07 3.13
N MET A 82 12.61 2.17 3.42
CA MET A 82 11.98 3.45 3.71
C MET A 82 11.87 4.35 2.47
N LEU A 83 12.57 3.99 1.40
CA LEU A 83 12.54 4.66 0.10
C LEU A 83 12.19 3.65 -1.01
N TYR A 84 11.47 4.11 -1.99
CA TYR A 84 11.40 3.42 -3.28
C TYR A 84 12.69 3.70 -4.07
N THR A 85 13.21 2.68 -4.74
CA THR A 85 14.39 2.82 -5.61
C THR A 85 14.13 2.17 -6.95
N ALA A 86 14.49 2.85 -8.01
CA ALA A 86 14.43 2.35 -9.39
C ALA A 86 15.54 3.04 -10.21
N PRO A 87 15.92 2.50 -11.37
CA PRO A 87 16.81 3.20 -12.29
C PRO A 87 16.19 4.53 -12.76
N THR A 88 17.00 5.59 -12.83
CA THR A 88 16.70 6.82 -13.55
C THR A 88 16.82 6.62 -15.06
N ALA A 89 16.37 7.56 -15.87
CA ALA A 89 16.42 7.47 -17.32
C ALA A 89 17.83 7.24 -17.91
N ASP A 90 18.88 7.66 -17.18
CA ASP A 90 20.29 7.45 -17.52
C ASP A 90 20.87 6.16 -16.90
N GLY A 91 20.04 5.33 -16.26
CA GLY A 91 20.43 4.05 -15.67
C GLY A 91 21.08 4.14 -14.28
N ALA A 92 21.22 5.35 -13.70
CA ALA A 92 21.71 5.51 -12.34
C ALA A 92 20.66 5.14 -11.29
N SER A 93 21.09 4.95 -10.04
CA SER A 93 20.13 4.74 -8.93
C SER A 93 19.31 5.98 -8.66
N GLY A 94 17.99 5.83 -8.68
CA GLY A 94 17.03 6.85 -8.31
C GLY A 94 16.28 6.51 -7.03
N TYR A 95 15.78 7.54 -6.34
CA TYR A 95 15.14 7.45 -5.05
C TYR A 95 13.84 8.25 -5.00
N ALA A 96 12.85 7.74 -4.32
CA ALA A 96 11.59 8.42 -4.05
C ALA A 96 11.07 8.14 -2.64
N LEU A 97 10.34 9.10 -2.07
CA LEU A 97 9.61 8.88 -0.82
C LEU A 97 8.46 7.91 -1.04
N LEU A 98 8.29 6.95 -0.14
CA LEU A 98 7.16 6.03 -0.17
C LEU A 98 5.91 6.74 0.34
N GLN A 99 4.94 6.91 -0.53
CA GLN A 99 3.65 7.53 -0.23
C GLN A 99 2.66 6.55 0.41
N VAL A 100 1.58 7.06 1.00
CA VAL A 100 0.51 6.23 1.57
C VAL A 100 -0.04 5.28 0.50
N GLY A 101 -0.10 3.98 0.82
CA GLY A 101 -0.58 2.95 -0.09
C GLY A 101 0.50 2.27 -0.92
N TYR A 102 1.68 2.90 -1.11
CA TYR A 102 2.77 2.36 -1.92
C TYR A 102 3.94 1.77 -1.14
N GLY A 103 3.89 1.76 0.17
CA GLY A 103 4.91 1.03 0.87
C GLY A 103 5.20 1.44 2.31
N LEU A 104 5.20 2.71 2.65
CA LEU A 104 5.37 3.15 4.03
C LEU A 104 3.99 3.22 4.72
N PRO A 105 3.69 2.54 5.80
CA PRO A 105 4.53 1.66 6.62
C PRO A 105 4.42 0.17 6.24
N GLN A 106 3.78 -0.19 5.15
CA GLN A 106 3.49 -1.59 4.77
C GLN A 106 4.77 -2.43 4.61
N ALA A 107 5.85 -1.82 4.13
CA ALA A 107 7.13 -2.48 3.86
C ALA A 107 7.71 -3.20 5.08
N PHE A 108 7.45 -2.71 6.30
CA PHE A 108 7.90 -3.37 7.53
C PHE A 108 7.28 -4.76 7.75
N PHE A 109 6.16 -5.06 7.13
CA PHE A 109 5.37 -6.26 7.37
C PHE A 109 5.37 -7.27 6.21
N TRP A 110 5.79 -6.87 5.01
CA TRP A 110 5.77 -7.73 3.81
C TRP A 110 6.60 -9.01 3.96
N LYS A 111 7.71 -8.94 4.68
CA LYS A 111 8.59 -10.09 4.91
C LYS A 111 8.06 -11.09 5.96
N GLY A 112 7.00 -10.74 6.68
CA GLY A 112 6.41 -11.61 7.70
C GLY A 112 7.28 -11.81 8.95
N LYS A 113 8.31 -10.97 9.20
CA LYS A 113 9.17 -11.09 10.38
C LYS A 113 8.41 -10.78 11.68
N LEU A 114 8.81 -11.49 12.74
CA LEU A 114 8.32 -11.31 14.11
C LEU A 114 9.50 -10.94 15.01
N ASP A 115 9.94 -9.70 14.94
CA ASP A 115 11.05 -9.17 15.76
C ASP A 115 10.61 -7.91 16.53
N ASP A 116 11.50 -7.39 17.39
CA ASP A 116 11.18 -6.25 18.23
C ASP A 116 10.97 -4.97 17.43
N THR A 117 11.65 -4.83 16.29
CA THR A 117 11.45 -3.69 15.37
C THR A 117 10.06 -3.73 14.77
N THR A 118 9.63 -4.86 14.22
CA THR A 118 8.27 -4.99 13.66
C THR A 118 7.19 -4.86 14.73
N LYS A 119 7.45 -5.29 15.99
CA LYS A 119 6.54 -5.05 17.11
C LYS A 119 6.40 -3.57 17.47
N ARG A 120 7.52 -2.81 17.53
CA ARG A 120 7.48 -1.36 17.76
C ARG A 120 6.73 -0.66 16.63
N MET A 121 7.08 -0.96 15.37
CA MET A 121 6.42 -0.39 14.20
C MET A 121 4.92 -0.69 14.16
N ALA A 122 4.50 -1.92 14.48
CA ALA A 122 3.07 -2.26 14.51
C ALA A 122 2.29 -1.42 15.53
N LYS A 123 2.87 -1.13 16.70
CA LYS A 123 2.25 -0.25 17.71
C LYS A 123 2.14 1.19 17.23
N LEU A 124 3.21 1.75 16.65
CA LEU A 124 3.22 3.13 16.16
C LEU A 124 2.26 3.32 14.98
N VAL A 125 2.27 2.38 14.04
CA VAL A 125 1.33 2.38 12.91
C VAL A 125 -0.12 2.32 13.37
N LEU A 126 -0.44 1.48 14.37
CA LEU A 126 -1.79 1.40 14.94
C LEU A 126 -2.21 2.71 15.61
N LYS A 127 -1.29 3.39 16.30
CA LYS A 127 -1.55 4.71 16.90
C LYS A 127 -1.84 5.76 15.84
N TYR A 128 -1.06 5.78 14.77
CA TYR A 128 -1.16 6.79 13.71
C TYR A 128 -2.42 6.63 12.85
N PHE A 129 -2.69 5.40 12.35
CA PHE A 129 -3.83 5.16 11.46
C PHE A 129 -5.17 5.04 12.22
N THR A 130 -5.55 6.13 12.87
CA THR A 130 -6.86 6.30 13.53
C THR A 130 -7.98 6.59 12.52
N VAL A 131 -9.24 6.65 12.97
CA VAL A 131 -10.37 7.07 12.11
C VAL A 131 -10.16 8.47 11.56
N PRO A 132 -9.85 9.51 12.39
CA PRO A 132 -9.62 10.86 11.87
C PRO A 132 -8.46 10.95 10.88
N THR A 133 -7.34 10.27 11.16
CA THR A 133 -6.18 10.25 10.25
C THR A 133 -6.54 9.62 8.92
N THR A 134 -7.23 8.47 8.94
CA THR A 134 -7.66 7.78 7.72
C THR A 134 -8.64 8.63 6.90
N GLN A 135 -9.57 9.32 7.57
CA GLN A 135 -10.49 10.25 6.90
C GLN A 135 -9.77 11.43 6.24
N LYS A 136 -8.73 11.97 6.88
CA LYS A 136 -7.90 13.03 6.29
C LYS A 136 -7.15 12.53 5.05
N ILE A 137 -6.55 11.33 5.12
CA ILE A 137 -5.82 10.72 3.98
C ILE A 137 -6.72 10.59 2.75
N TYR A 138 -7.92 10.07 2.91
CA TYR A 138 -8.77 9.69 1.78
C TYR A 138 -9.91 10.66 1.49
N GLY A 139 -10.35 11.43 2.46
CA GLY A 139 -11.54 12.28 2.34
C GLY A 139 -11.39 13.49 1.41
N GLY A 140 -10.19 14.06 1.31
CA GLY A 140 -9.90 15.23 0.47
C GLY A 140 -9.49 14.93 -0.96
N VAL A 141 -9.25 13.68 -1.31
CA VAL A 141 -8.68 13.28 -2.61
C VAL A 141 -9.81 13.11 -3.65
N ARG A 142 -9.75 13.86 -4.76
CA ARG A 142 -10.74 13.74 -5.85
C ARG A 142 -10.63 12.38 -6.55
N THR A 143 -9.41 11.94 -6.85
CA THR A 143 -9.14 10.63 -7.45
C THR A 143 -8.85 9.65 -6.33
N LYS A 144 -9.66 8.61 -6.18
CA LYS A 144 -9.46 7.60 -5.14
C LYS A 144 -8.26 6.73 -5.48
N SER A 145 -7.47 6.41 -4.45
CA SER A 145 -6.20 5.68 -4.61
C SER A 145 -6.38 4.21 -4.97
N PHE A 146 -7.54 3.64 -4.65
CA PHE A 146 -7.83 2.23 -4.85
C PHE A 146 -9.16 2.02 -5.55
N LYS A 147 -9.27 0.91 -6.27
CA LYS A 147 -10.52 0.42 -6.85
C LYS A 147 -10.69 -1.08 -6.58
N TYR A 148 -11.93 -1.53 -6.54
CA TYR A 148 -12.23 -2.94 -6.55
C TYR A 148 -11.99 -3.52 -7.94
N SER A 149 -11.45 -4.74 -7.97
CA SER A 149 -11.31 -5.50 -9.20
C SER A 149 -12.16 -6.76 -9.08
N PRO A 150 -13.16 -6.96 -9.96
CA PRO A 150 -13.99 -8.14 -9.90
C PRO A 150 -13.17 -9.39 -10.25
N ALA A 151 -13.44 -10.48 -9.54
CA ALA A 151 -12.95 -11.79 -9.91
C ALA A 151 -13.70 -12.29 -11.16
N ASN A 152 -13.03 -13.15 -11.94
CA ASN A 152 -13.57 -13.65 -13.23
C ASN A 152 -14.89 -14.43 -13.10
N ARG A 153 -15.28 -14.82 -11.89
CA ARG A 153 -16.50 -15.61 -11.59
C ARG A 153 -17.65 -14.78 -11.04
N SER A 154 -17.40 -13.55 -10.61
CA SER A 154 -18.41 -12.75 -9.89
C SER A 154 -19.37 -12.01 -10.82
N ILE A 155 -19.06 -11.91 -12.11
CA ILE A 155 -19.86 -11.13 -13.06
C ILE A 155 -19.89 -11.86 -14.39
N GLU A 156 -21.03 -12.43 -14.75
CA GLU A 156 -21.36 -12.70 -16.16
C GLU A 156 -21.66 -11.35 -16.81
N ILE A 157 -20.69 -10.82 -17.56
CA ILE A 157 -20.85 -9.50 -18.19
C ILE A 157 -21.49 -9.72 -19.57
N PRO A 158 -22.71 -9.22 -19.78
CA PRO A 158 -23.17 -8.96 -21.14
C PRO A 158 -22.28 -7.83 -21.69
N MET A 159 -21.44 -8.13 -22.60
CA MET A 159 -20.61 -7.38 -23.55
C MET A 159 -20.55 -5.83 -23.50
N GLN A 160 -20.80 -5.17 -22.38
CA GLN A 160 -20.71 -3.72 -22.25
C GLN A 160 -20.03 -3.30 -20.97
N GLY A 161 -18.77 -2.89 -21.07
CA GLY A 161 -18.28 -1.85 -20.20
C GLY A 161 -17.33 -2.19 -19.07
N VAL A 162 -16.86 -3.43 -18.88
CA VAL A 162 -15.68 -3.65 -18.02
C VAL A 162 -14.44 -3.58 -18.90
N MET A 163 -13.59 -2.60 -18.64
CA MET A 163 -12.29 -2.52 -19.32
C MET A 163 -11.52 -3.81 -19.05
N PRO A 164 -10.92 -4.48 -20.06
CA PRO A 164 -10.17 -5.71 -19.86
C PRO A 164 -9.11 -5.63 -18.74
N ASN A 165 -8.56 -4.43 -18.51
CA ASN A 165 -7.56 -4.16 -17.50
C ASN A 165 -8.14 -4.03 -16.07
N GLU A 166 -9.44 -4.17 -15.88
CA GLU A 166 -10.09 -4.07 -14.57
C GLU A 166 -10.44 -5.43 -13.96
N GLN A 167 -10.30 -6.50 -14.74
CA GLN A 167 -10.44 -7.87 -14.25
C GLN A 167 -9.10 -8.40 -13.74
N ILE A 168 -9.14 -9.23 -12.70
CA ILE A 168 -7.93 -9.78 -12.07
C ILE A 168 -7.13 -10.66 -13.03
N GLY A 169 -7.78 -11.52 -13.83
CA GLY A 169 -7.11 -12.40 -14.76
C GLY A 169 -6.23 -11.64 -15.76
N PRO A 170 -6.77 -10.74 -16.56
CA PRO A 170 -6.01 -9.90 -17.48
C PRO A 170 -4.88 -9.10 -16.82
N ILE A 171 -5.02 -8.65 -15.58
CA ILE A 171 -3.95 -7.96 -14.85
C ILE A 171 -2.76 -8.91 -14.61
N VAL A 172 -3.03 -10.13 -14.15
CA VAL A 172 -2.00 -11.16 -13.94
C VAL A 172 -1.36 -11.55 -15.27
N ASP A 173 -2.16 -11.74 -16.34
CA ASP A 173 -1.68 -12.17 -17.66
C ASP A 173 -0.79 -11.11 -18.34
N ALA A 174 -1.09 -9.83 -18.13
CA ALA A 174 -0.33 -8.72 -18.70
C ALA A 174 1.04 -8.51 -18.01
N ALA A 175 1.17 -8.91 -16.74
CA ALA A 175 2.40 -8.70 -15.99
C ALA A 175 3.57 -9.53 -16.53
N THR A 176 4.76 -8.94 -16.58
CA THR A 176 6.00 -9.61 -16.99
C THR A 176 6.74 -10.23 -15.82
N LYS A 177 6.61 -9.63 -14.64
CA LYS A 177 7.18 -10.12 -13.38
C LYS A 177 6.15 -10.01 -12.26
N ILE A 178 6.05 -11.05 -11.44
CA ILE A 178 5.07 -11.10 -10.35
C ILE A 178 5.74 -11.57 -9.07
N ALA A 179 5.36 -10.93 -7.96
CA ALA A 179 5.82 -11.31 -6.63
C ALA A 179 4.66 -11.39 -5.64
N VAL A 180 4.79 -12.23 -4.62
CA VAL A 180 3.87 -12.30 -3.49
C VAL A 180 4.57 -11.97 -2.18
N ALA A 181 3.94 -11.09 -1.41
CA ALA A 181 4.35 -10.68 -0.07
C ALA A 181 3.28 -11.05 0.96
N HIS A 182 3.64 -10.99 2.23
CA HIS A 182 2.65 -11.08 3.31
C HIS A 182 1.71 -9.86 3.30
N CYS A 183 0.45 -10.09 3.61
CA CYS A 183 -0.53 -9.02 3.83
C CYS A 183 -0.09 -8.17 5.03
N PRO A 184 0.28 -6.88 4.86
CA PRO A 184 0.82 -6.07 5.94
C PRO A 184 -0.21 -5.81 7.04
N CYS A 185 -1.48 -5.71 6.68
CA CYS A 185 -2.57 -5.48 7.64
C CYS A 185 -2.76 -6.66 8.59
N ARG A 186 -2.86 -7.89 8.05
CA ARG A 186 -2.97 -9.11 8.86
C ARG A 186 -1.68 -9.41 9.60
N MET A 187 -0.53 -9.15 8.97
CA MET A 187 0.76 -9.38 9.60
C MET A 187 0.98 -8.47 10.80
N SER A 188 0.67 -7.17 10.70
CA SER A 188 0.76 -6.25 11.83
C SER A 188 -0.19 -6.62 12.95
N ALA A 189 -1.40 -7.08 12.63
CA ALA A 189 -2.36 -7.59 13.63
C ALA A 189 -1.82 -8.81 14.36
N LYS A 190 -1.27 -9.78 13.62
CA LYS A 190 -0.65 -10.99 14.18
C LYS A 190 0.52 -10.65 15.10
N ILE A 191 1.38 -9.69 14.73
CA ILE A 191 2.49 -9.20 15.55
C ILE A 191 1.99 -8.63 16.89
N LEU A 192 0.81 -7.99 16.89
CA LEU A 192 0.17 -7.44 18.08
C LEU A 192 -0.67 -8.49 18.87
N GLY A 193 -0.55 -9.77 18.54
CA GLY A 193 -1.24 -10.86 19.22
C GLY A 193 -2.71 -11.06 18.83
N ARG A 194 -3.17 -10.43 17.76
CA ARG A 194 -4.50 -10.64 17.20
C ARG A 194 -4.42 -11.77 16.18
N THR A 195 -4.95 -12.94 16.51
CA THR A 195 -4.80 -14.17 15.71
C THR A 195 -6.13 -14.79 15.27
N ASP A 196 -7.22 -14.08 15.46
CA ASP A 196 -8.59 -14.51 15.15
C ASP A 196 -8.97 -14.39 13.66
N CYS A 197 -8.12 -13.78 12.81
CA CYS A 197 -8.34 -13.77 11.37
C CYS A 197 -7.87 -15.09 10.73
N PRO A 198 -8.77 -15.86 10.11
CA PRO A 198 -8.43 -17.17 9.56
C PRO A 198 -7.76 -17.13 8.20
N HIS A 199 -7.71 -15.96 7.56
CA HIS A 199 -7.31 -15.82 6.16
C HIS A 199 -5.81 -15.94 5.94
N SER A 200 -5.45 -16.40 4.76
CA SER A 200 -4.07 -16.56 4.28
C SER A 200 -3.26 -15.27 4.34
N LEU A 201 -1.97 -15.39 4.67
CA LEU A 201 -1.08 -14.24 4.81
C LEU A 201 -0.37 -13.86 3.51
N GLU A 202 0.12 -14.82 2.71
CA GLU A 202 0.82 -14.58 1.45
C GLU A 202 -0.16 -14.33 0.31
N VAL A 203 -0.75 -13.15 0.28
CA VAL A 203 -1.78 -12.77 -0.70
C VAL A 203 -1.64 -11.32 -1.19
N CYS A 204 -0.52 -10.66 -0.89
CA CYS A 204 -0.25 -9.31 -1.35
C CYS A 204 0.60 -9.40 -2.63
N VAL A 205 -0.04 -9.34 -3.80
CA VAL A 205 0.62 -9.55 -5.10
C VAL A 205 1.11 -8.23 -5.67
N LYS A 206 2.31 -8.25 -6.24
CA LYS A 206 2.99 -7.11 -6.85
C LYS A 206 3.32 -7.44 -8.30
N TYR A 207 3.33 -6.43 -9.17
CA TYR A 207 3.55 -6.57 -10.60
C TYR A 207 4.69 -5.68 -11.07
N ASP A 208 5.43 -6.18 -12.04
CA ASP A 208 6.47 -5.51 -12.80
C ASP A 208 7.50 -4.76 -11.93
N GLU A 209 7.65 -3.46 -12.05
CA GLU A 209 8.63 -2.67 -11.29
C GLU A 209 8.47 -2.78 -9.77
N MET A 210 7.22 -2.89 -9.29
CA MET A 210 6.97 -3.10 -7.87
C MET A 210 7.33 -4.53 -7.46
N ALA A 211 7.15 -5.52 -8.32
CA ALA A 211 7.61 -6.88 -8.07
C ALA A 211 9.13 -6.94 -8.00
N GLU A 212 9.83 -6.32 -8.94
CA GLU A 212 11.30 -6.20 -8.93
C GLU A 212 11.78 -5.58 -7.63
N PHE A 213 11.23 -4.41 -7.28
CA PHE A 213 11.58 -3.70 -6.05
C PHE A 213 11.47 -4.57 -4.79
N VAL A 214 10.37 -5.31 -4.61
CA VAL A 214 10.18 -6.13 -3.41
C VAL A 214 10.99 -7.43 -3.43
N ILE A 215 11.28 -8.00 -4.60
CA ILE A 215 12.13 -9.19 -4.75
C ILE A 215 13.58 -8.84 -4.43
N ASP A 216 14.12 -7.80 -5.04
CA ASP A 216 15.52 -7.37 -4.87
C ASP A 216 15.84 -7.06 -3.41
N ARG A 217 14.85 -6.63 -2.65
CA ARG A 217 14.97 -6.33 -1.23
C ARG A 217 14.63 -7.50 -0.30
N GLY A 218 14.30 -8.65 -0.87
CA GLY A 218 13.90 -9.83 -0.11
C GLY A 218 12.67 -9.62 0.76
N LEU A 219 11.74 -8.76 0.32
CA LEU A 219 10.46 -8.47 0.97
C LEU A 219 9.35 -9.40 0.49
N ALA A 220 9.51 -9.94 -0.71
CA ALA A 220 8.57 -10.82 -1.38
C ALA A 220 9.34 -11.91 -2.14
N ARG A 221 8.65 -12.97 -2.50
CA ARG A 221 9.17 -13.99 -3.40
C ARG A 221 8.58 -13.85 -4.78
N GLU A 222 9.37 -14.14 -5.82
CA GLU A 222 8.90 -14.24 -7.19
C GLU A 222 7.95 -15.43 -7.33
N ILE A 223 6.90 -15.27 -8.15
CA ILE A 223 5.92 -16.32 -8.44
C ILE A 223 5.59 -16.36 -9.93
N SER A 224 5.13 -17.53 -10.41
CA SER A 224 4.62 -17.69 -11.77
C SER A 224 3.22 -17.07 -11.94
N LYS A 225 2.78 -16.89 -13.18
CA LYS A 225 1.40 -16.49 -13.49
C LYS A 225 0.39 -17.52 -12.99
N ASP A 226 0.67 -18.80 -13.13
CA ASP A 226 -0.21 -19.88 -12.66
C ASP A 226 -0.37 -19.82 -11.14
N GLU A 227 0.71 -19.59 -10.40
CA GLU A 227 0.63 -19.42 -8.95
C GLU A 227 -0.12 -18.15 -8.58
N ALA A 228 0.05 -17.06 -9.31
CA ALA A 228 -0.70 -15.83 -9.08
C ALA A 228 -2.20 -16.03 -9.30
N HIS A 229 -2.60 -16.71 -10.36
CA HIS A 229 -4.00 -17.10 -10.60
C HIS A 229 -4.53 -17.99 -9.49
N GLN A 230 -3.74 -18.95 -9.00
CA GLN A 230 -4.14 -19.81 -7.89
C GLN A 230 -4.36 -19.01 -6.61
N ILE A 231 -3.46 -18.05 -6.27
CA ILE A 231 -3.61 -17.16 -5.11
C ILE A 231 -4.90 -16.34 -5.22
N MET A 232 -5.23 -15.82 -6.42
CA MET A 232 -6.48 -15.08 -6.62
C MET A 232 -7.70 -15.98 -6.42
N ALA A 233 -7.71 -17.17 -7.01
CA ALA A 233 -8.81 -18.13 -6.87
C ALA A 233 -9.01 -18.60 -5.42
N ASP A 234 -7.94 -18.83 -4.68
CA ASP A 234 -8.01 -19.23 -3.28
C ASP A 234 -8.44 -18.06 -2.39
N SER A 235 -7.97 -16.85 -2.67
CA SER A 235 -8.45 -15.62 -2.01
C SER A 235 -9.95 -15.42 -2.21
N GLU A 236 -10.47 -15.69 -3.40
CA GLU A 236 -11.90 -15.62 -3.71
C GLU A 236 -12.70 -16.64 -2.87
N LYS A 237 -12.21 -17.90 -2.77
CA LYS A 237 -12.83 -18.92 -1.93
C LYS A 237 -12.83 -18.55 -0.44
N GLU A 238 -11.80 -17.85 0.02
CA GLU A 238 -11.71 -17.30 1.38
C GLU A 238 -12.63 -16.07 1.61
N GLY A 239 -13.32 -15.57 0.59
CA GLY A 239 -14.16 -14.38 0.67
C GLY A 239 -13.37 -13.05 0.75
N LEU A 240 -12.11 -13.04 0.31
CA LEU A 240 -11.30 -11.85 0.27
C LEU A 240 -11.68 -10.93 -0.91
N VAL A 241 -11.64 -9.64 -0.69
CA VAL A 241 -11.94 -8.62 -1.70
C VAL A 241 -10.68 -8.27 -2.47
N HIS A 242 -10.71 -8.45 -3.79
CA HIS A 242 -9.64 -7.99 -4.67
C HIS A 242 -9.69 -6.48 -4.82
N MET A 243 -8.58 -5.84 -4.51
CA MET A 243 -8.42 -4.40 -4.57
C MET A 243 -7.09 -4.07 -5.26
N VAL A 244 -7.15 -3.21 -6.25
CA VAL A 244 -5.98 -2.74 -7.00
C VAL A 244 -5.79 -1.24 -6.83
N ASP A 245 -4.60 -0.73 -7.14
CA ASP A 245 -4.37 0.70 -7.22
C ASP A 245 -5.17 1.30 -8.40
N ASN A 246 -5.65 2.53 -8.20
CA ASN A 246 -6.39 3.27 -9.21
C ASN A 246 -5.45 4.19 -10.00
N ALA A 247 -4.32 3.62 -10.48
CA ALA A 247 -3.35 4.34 -11.26
C ALA A 247 -3.76 4.46 -12.74
N GLN A 248 -3.28 5.49 -13.41
CA GLN A 248 -3.27 5.54 -14.86
C GLN A 248 -2.12 4.66 -15.37
N GLY A 249 -2.42 3.69 -16.22
CA GLY A 249 -1.43 2.76 -16.77
C GLY A 249 -1.45 1.38 -16.12
N GLN A 250 -0.28 0.79 -15.89
CA GLN A 250 -0.17 -0.56 -15.35
C GLN A 250 -0.48 -0.61 -13.86
N ILE A 251 -1.26 -1.59 -13.45
CA ILE A 251 -1.52 -1.90 -12.05
C ILE A 251 -0.22 -2.39 -11.40
N LYS A 252 0.14 -1.80 -10.26
CA LYS A 252 1.37 -2.14 -9.54
C LYS A 252 1.18 -3.20 -8.47
N HIS A 253 -0.04 -3.33 -7.93
CA HIS A 253 -0.34 -4.35 -6.93
C HIS A 253 -1.80 -4.75 -6.86
N THR A 254 -2.05 -5.95 -6.36
CA THR A 254 -3.35 -6.44 -5.92
C THR A 254 -3.30 -6.79 -4.44
N CYS A 255 -4.21 -6.20 -3.67
CA CYS A 255 -4.50 -6.61 -2.30
C CYS A 255 -5.68 -7.58 -2.29
N ASN A 256 -5.59 -8.63 -1.47
CA ASN A 256 -6.69 -9.56 -1.18
C ASN A 256 -7.14 -9.31 0.27
N CYS A 257 -8.19 -8.51 0.42
CA CYS A 257 -8.54 -7.81 1.65
C CYS A 257 -9.64 -8.53 2.43
N CYS A 258 -9.45 -8.68 3.75
CA CYS A 258 -10.48 -9.15 4.68
C CYS A 258 -11.19 -7.98 5.38
N GLY A 259 -12.39 -8.23 5.89
CA GLY A 259 -13.11 -7.26 6.73
C GLY A 259 -12.51 -7.06 8.12
N ASP A 260 -11.70 -8.02 8.61
CA ASP A 260 -11.23 -8.06 10.01
C ASP A 260 -10.14 -7.06 10.31
N TYR A 261 -9.02 -7.08 9.55
CA TYR A 261 -7.83 -6.29 9.86
C TYR A 261 -7.38 -5.38 8.74
N CYS A 262 -7.97 -5.44 7.54
CA CYS A 262 -7.56 -4.60 6.42
C CYS A 262 -7.61 -3.11 6.79
N TRP A 263 -6.55 -2.39 6.46
CA TRP A 263 -6.46 -0.94 6.70
C TRP A 263 -7.33 -0.14 5.74
N ASN A 264 -7.82 -0.76 4.66
CA ASN A 264 -8.70 -0.16 3.67
C ASN A 264 -10.13 -0.72 3.80
N VAL A 265 -10.43 -1.88 3.23
CA VAL A 265 -11.78 -2.49 3.25
C VAL A 265 -12.30 -2.67 4.68
N GLY A 266 -11.48 -3.19 5.59
CA GLY A 266 -11.87 -3.38 6.98
C GLY A 266 -12.16 -2.08 7.74
N ILE A 267 -11.66 -0.93 7.27
CA ILE A 267 -11.98 0.38 7.85
C ILE A 267 -13.45 0.74 7.56
N ILE A 268 -13.96 0.44 6.37
CA ILE A 268 -15.37 0.64 6.02
C ILE A 268 -16.26 -0.09 7.01
N ARG A 269 -15.97 -1.38 7.25
CA ARG A 269 -16.73 -2.22 8.17
C ARG A 269 -16.59 -1.81 9.64
N ARG A 270 -15.35 -1.73 10.14
CA ARG A 270 -15.07 -1.52 11.57
C ARG A 270 -15.19 -0.08 12.03
N ARG A 271 -14.83 0.89 11.17
CA ARG A 271 -14.76 2.31 11.50
C ARG A 271 -15.89 3.12 10.88
N LYS A 272 -16.77 2.48 10.11
CA LYS A 272 -17.92 3.11 9.47
C LYS A 272 -17.57 4.32 8.58
N ILE A 273 -16.37 4.30 7.98
CA ILE A 273 -15.98 5.29 7.00
C ILE A 273 -16.76 5.01 5.71
N PRO A 274 -17.40 6.02 5.10
CA PRO A 274 -18.11 5.83 3.85
C PRO A 274 -17.19 5.27 2.75
N ARG A 275 -17.68 4.29 2.02
CA ARG A 275 -16.90 3.58 0.98
C ARG A 275 -16.38 4.51 -0.10
N ASP A 276 -17.17 5.48 -0.52
CA ASP A 276 -16.85 6.45 -1.55
C ASP A 276 -15.71 7.43 -1.16
N GLN A 277 -15.41 7.55 0.12
CA GLN A 277 -14.24 8.30 0.58
C GLN A 277 -12.93 7.55 0.28
N LEU A 278 -12.96 6.22 0.30
CA LEU A 278 -11.78 5.37 0.21
C LEU A 278 -11.57 4.79 -1.20
N MET A 279 -12.64 4.36 -1.84
CA MET A 279 -12.60 3.55 -3.06
C MET A 279 -13.26 4.26 -4.25
N ALA A 280 -12.64 4.14 -5.43
CA ALA A 280 -13.34 4.33 -6.67
C ALA A 280 -14.29 3.14 -6.88
N VAL A 281 -15.56 3.44 -7.12
CA VAL A 281 -16.59 2.41 -7.28
C VAL A 281 -17.24 2.59 -8.65
N TYR A 282 -16.99 1.60 -9.50
CA TYR A 282 -17.55 1.55 -10.87
C TYR A 282 -18.70 0.55 -10.99
N PHE A 283 -18.99 -0.20 -9.91
CA PHE A 283 -20.01 -1.24 -9.89
C PHE A 283 -21.06 -0.93 -8.83
N ILE A 284 -22.32 -1.14 -9.18
CA ILE A 284 -23.47 -1.02 -8.29
C ILE A 284 -24.06 -2.43 -8.12
N ARG A 285 -24.34 -2.80 -6.87
CA ARG A 285 -25.11 -4.02 -6.61
C ARG A 285 -26.55 -3.78 -7.04
N GLU A 286 -27.03 -4.59 -7.94
CA GLU A 286 -28.44 -4.68 -8.28
C GLU A 286 -29.12 -5.76 -7.42
N THR A 287 -30.32 -5.50 -6.97
CA THR A 287 -31.11 -6.45 -6.18
C THR A 287 -32.53 -6.42 -6.68
N GLU A 288 -33.02 -7.57 -7.09
CA GLU A 288 -34.44 -7.75 -7.41
C GLU A 288 -35.23 -7.78 -6.10
N LEU A 289 -35.75 -6.62 -5.72
CA LEU A 289 -36.40 -6.42 -4.41
C LEU A 289 -37.64 -7.31 -4.24
N GLU A 290 -38.31 -7.68 -5.32
CA GLU A 290 -39.48 -8.56 -5.31
C GLU A 290 -39.10 -10.01 -4.95
N GLU A 291 -37.87 -10.43 -5.24
CA GLU A 291 -37.35 -11.76 -4.87
C GLU A 291 -36.60 -11.77 -3.54
N CYS A 292 -36.33 -10.60 -2.98
CA CYS A 292 -35.59 -10.47 -1.73
C CYS A 292 -36.45 -10.85 -0.52
N ILE A 293 -36.11 -11.96 0.13
CA ILE A 293 -36.80 -12.42 1.36
C ILE A 293 -36.26 -11.78 2.65
N GLY A 294 -35.30 -10.86 2.57
CA GLY A 294 -34.74 -10.16 3.73
C GLY A 294 -33.90 -11.04 4.68
N CYS A 295 -33.41 -12.18 4.23
CA CYS A 295 -32.68 -13.15 5.08
C CYS A 295 -31.35 -12.66 5.66
N GLY A 296 -30.79 -11.55 5.16
CA GLY A 296 -29.53 -10.98 5.66
C GLY A 296 -28.25 -11.67 5.16
N ALA A 297 -28.31 -12.79 4.44
CA ALA A 297 -27.13 -13.54 3.99
C ALA A 297 -26.12 -12.68 3.19
N CYS A 298 -26.61 -11.75 2.36
CA CYS A 298 -25.75 -10.83 1.63
C CYS A 298 -25.00 -9.83 2.55
N ALA A 299 -25.56 -9.50 3.71
CA ALA A 299 -24.90 -8.66 4.70
C ALA A 299 -23.89 -9.43 5.54
N GLU A 300 -24.15 -10.73 5.78
CA GLU A 300 -23.24 -11.62 6.53
C GLU A 300 -21.98 -11.95 5.73
N ILE A 301 -22.13 -12.21 4.42
CA ILE A 301 -20.99 -12.56 3.55
C ILE A 301 -20.17 -11.34 3.16
N CYS A 302 -20.71 -10.13 3.28
CA CYS A 302 -19.99 -8.90 2.91
C CYS A 302 -18.85 -8.64 3.90
N PRO A 303 -17.56 -8.57 3.42
CA PRO A 303 -16.39 -8.38 4.27
C PRO A 303 -16.37 -7.06 5.03
#